data_51a63305b6152a2263a3a3d710acfb34
#
_entry.id   51a63305b6152a2263a3a3d710acfb34
#
_cell.length_a   1.000
_cell.length_b   1.000
_cell.length_c   1.000
_cell.angle_alpha   90.00
_cell.angle_beta   90.00
_cell.angle_gamma   90.00
#
_symmetry.space_group_name_H-M   'P 1'
#
loop_
_entity.id
_entity.type
_entity.pdbx_description
1 polymer ?
#
loop_
_entity_poly.entity_id
_entity_poly.type
_entity_poly.pdbx_seq_one_letter_code
_entity_poly.pdbx_strand_id
1 'polypeptide(L)'
;YNNPQFIVAVNARYELLNKAVSSNFFNTTHFAWLDFSASHIVKFPEDNILTPEVDDRIRAAWIARFNRQKKTFLFNHKAIAGGLLIGHKETIPELTSQHRQSFNKLLSLGHCINDDRLLFAMLEQNPQLFHSSVCGYRSVIERLSRPLTIEN
;
A
#
# COMPACT_ATOMS: atom_id res chain seq x y z
N TYR A 1 -10.45 15.93 0.94
CA TYR A 1 -10.84 14.61 0.41
C TYR A 1 -11.85 13.94 1.36
N ASN A 2 -13.09 14.47 1.39
CA ASN A 2 -14.17 13.94 2.24
C ASN A 2 -15.32 13.39 1.38
N ASN A 3 -15.06 12.98 0.14
CA ASN A 3 -16.08 12.38 -0.70
C ASN A 3 -16.19 10.88 -0.33
N PRO A 4 -17.34 10.42 0.20
CA PRO A 4 -17.55 9.03 0.57
C PRO A 4 -17.31 8.05 -0.58
N GLN A 5 -17.68 8.44 -1.81
CA GLN A 5 -17.46 7.60 -2.99
C GLN A 5 -15.98 7.39 -3.27
N PHE A 6 -15.16 8.44 -3.11
CA PHE A 6 -13.71 8.31 -3.24
C PHE A 6 -13.13 7.38 -2.18
N ILE A 7 -13.56 7.50 -0.93
CA ILE A 7 -13.09 6.62 0.16
C ILE A 7 -13.45 5.15 -0.13
N VAL A 8 -14.67 4.89 -0.60
CA VAL A 8 -15.06 3.52 -0.99
C VAL A 8 -14.19 3.02 -2.14
N ALA A 9 -13.97 3.82 -3.17
CA ALA A 9 -13.19 3.44 -4.34
C ALA A 9 -11.73 3.08 -3.97
N VAL A 10 -11.07 3.91 -3.15
CA VAL A 10 -9.67 3.64 -2.77
C VAL A 10 -9.54 2.43 -1.84
N ASN A 11 -10.54 2.15 -1.02
CA ASN A 11 -10.55 0.97 -0.15
C ASN A 11 -10.95 -0.31 -0.90
N ALA A 12 -11.66 -0.22 -2.03
CA ALA A 12 -12.03 -1.38 -2.84
C ALA A 12 -10.84 -2.06 -3.55
N ARG A 13 -9.69 -1.39 -3.65
CA ARG A 13 -8.49 -1.93 -4.32
C ARG A 13 -8.04 -3.28 -3.76
N TYR A 14 -8.15 -3.48 -2.45
CA TYR A 14 -7.75 -4.72 -1.78
C TYR A 14 -8.63 -5.90 -2.20
N GLU A 15 -9.93 -5.66 -2.33
CA GLU A 15 -10.87 -6.67 -2.83
C GLU A 15 -10.61 -7.00 -4.31
N LEU A 16 -10.30 -6.00 -5.13
CA LEU A 16 -9.97 -6.20 -6.53
C LEU A 16 -8.67 -6.96 -6.69
N LEU A 17 -7.65 -6.65 -5.87
CA LEU A 17 -6.37 -7.35 -5.87
C LEU A 17 -6.57 -8.81 -5.43
N ASN A 18 -7.34 -9.06 -4.38
CA ASN A 18 -7.66 -10.41 -3.91
C ASN A 18 -8.47 -11.21 -4.96
N LYS A 19 -9.36 -10.56 -5.68
CA LYS A 19 -10.08 -11.18 -6.79
C LYS A 19 -9.14 -11.57 -7.93
N ALA A 20 -8.15 -10.72 -8.25
CA ALA A 20 -7.13 -11.04 -9.24
C ALA A 20 -6.31 -12.27 -8.82
N VAL A 21 -5.92 -12.36 -7.54
CA VAL A 21 -5.26 -13.55 -6.96
C VAL A 21 -6.13 -14.79 -7.12
N SER A 22 -7.41 -14.71 -6.77
CA SER A 22 -8.33 -15.85 -6.86
C SER A 22 -8.54 -16.35 -8.29
N SER A 23 -8.52 -15.43 -9.28
CA SER A 23 -8.67 -15.76 -10.70
C SER A 23 -7.39 -16.29 -11.31
N ASN A 24 -6.27 -15.77 -10.89
CA ASN A 24 -4.89 -16.11 -11.29
C ASN A 24 -4.68 -16.58 -12.74
N PHE A 25 -5.21 -15.83 -13.71
CA PHE A 25 -5.18 -16.16 -15.12
C PHE A 25 -3.78 -16.42 -15.70
N PHE A 26 -2.77 -15.77 -15.13
CA PHE A 26 -1.39 -15.87 -15.60
C PHE A 26 -0.56 -16.91 -14.84
N ASN A 27 -1.17 -17.64 -13.90
CA ASN A 27 -0.49 -18.60 -13.03
C ASN A 27 0.76 -18.00 -12.35
N THR A 28 0.63 -16.79 -11.84
CA THR A 28 1.71 -16.05 -11.17
C THR A 28 1.66 -16.24 -9.66
N THR A 29 2.81 -16.07 -9.02
CA THR A 29 2.92 -16.11 -7.55
C THR A 29 2.79 -14.72 -6.91
N HIS A 30 3.06 -13.66 -7.65
CA HIS A 30 3.03 -12.28 -7.15
C HIS A 30 2.08 -11.43 -7.98
N PHE A 31 1.46 -10.48 -7.30
CA PHE A 31 0.50 -9.54 -7.86
C PHE A 31 0.86 -8.14 -7.43
N ALA A 32 0.63 -7.19 -8.31
CA ALA A 32 0.84 -5.79 -8.03
C ALA A 32 -0.45 -4.99 -8.26
N TRP A 33 -0.73 -4.07 -7.36
CA TRP A 33 -1.65 -2.97 -7.60
C TRP A 33 -0.85 -1.76 -8.04
N LEU A 34 -1.18 -1.20 -9.18
CA LEU A 34 -0.65 0.07 -9.65
C LEU A 34 -1.82 1.01 -9.91
N ASP A 35 -1.82 2.14 -9.19
CA ASP A 35 -2.80 3.18 -9.42
C ASP A 35 -2.44 3.95 -10.70
N PHE A 36 -3.36 3.96 -11.66
CA PHE A 36 -3.15 4.66 -12.94
C PHE A 36 -2.86 6.15 -12.74
N SER A 37 -3.45 6.77 -11.73
CA SER A 37 -3.20 8.19 -11.39
C SER A 37 -1.77 8.44 -10.90
N ALA A 38 -1.05 7.42 -10.45
CA ALA A 38 0.33 7.55 -10.02
C ALA A 38 1.27 8.03 -11.15
N SER A 39 0.93 7.78 -12.40
CA SER A 39 1.70 8.20 -13.58
C SER A 39 1.93 9.72 -13.66
N HIS A 40 1.04 10.53 -13.09
CA HIS A 40 1.21 11.99 -13.05
C HIS A 40 2.21 12.47 -12.00
N ILE A 41 2.55 11.65 -11.03
CA ILE A 41 3.34 12.05 -9.86
C ILE A 41 4.66 11.31 -9.79
N VAL A 42 4.69 10.10 -10.34
CA VAL A 42 5.82 9.17 -10.21
C VAL A 42 6.56 9.09 -11.54
N LYS A 43 7.89 9.22 -11.49
CA LYS A 43 8.74 8.91 -12.64
C LYS A 43 8.85 7.40 -12.81
N PHE A 44 8.48 6.91 -13.97
CA PHE A 44 8.78 5.54 -14.35
C PHE A 44 10.24 5.46 -14.83
N PRO A 45 10.96 4.38 -14.47
CA PRO A 45 12.28 4.14 -15.04
C PRO A 45 12.20 4.07 -16.59
N GLU A 46 13.19 4.61 -17.26
CA GLU A 46 13.22 4.63 -18.73
C GLU A 46 13.23 3.22 -19.32
N ASP A 47 13.77 2.25 -18.61
CA ASP A 47 13.89 0.86 -19.04
C ASP A 47 12.63 0.01 -18.82
N ASN A 48 11.54 0.58 -18.33
CA ASN A 48 10.19 0.00 -18.21
C ASN A 48 10.09 -1.41 -17.58
N ILE A 49 11.15 -1.94 -16.99
CA ILE A 49 11.16 -3.27 -16.40
C ILE A 49 11.11 -3.13 -14.89
N LEU A 50 9.92 -3.30 -14.33
CA LEU A 50 9.76 -3.52 -12.91
C LEU A 50 10.15 -4.97 -12.61
N THR A 51 11.38 -5.20 -12.19
CA THR A 51 11.83 -6.49 -11.66
C THR A 51 12.06 -6.37 -10.16
N PRO A 52 11.01 -6.23 -9.35
CA PRO A 52 11.17 -6.17 -7.91
C PRO A 52 11.69 -7.54 -7.43
N GLU A 53 12.73 -7.53 -6.61
CA GLU A 53 12.93 -8.68 -5.74
C GLU A 53 11.72 -8.73 -4.81
N VAL A 54 11.02 -9.84 -4.81
CA VAL A 54 9.81 -10.05 -4.03
C VAL A 54 10.03 -11.23 -3.09
N ASP A 55 9.56 -11.06 -1.88
CA ASP A 55 9.41 -12.13 -0.91
C ASP A 55 7.91 -12.38 -0.66
N ASP A 56 7.57 -13.25 0.26
CA ASP A 56 6.18 -13.60 0.55
C ASP A 56 5.42 -12.49 1.29
N ARG A 57 6.07 -11.37 1.59
CA ARG A 57 5.46 -10.23 2.29
C ARG A 57 4.86 -9.21 1.31
N ILE A 58 4.04 -8.33 1.87
CA ILE A 58 3.53 -7.17 1.15
C ILE A 58 4.63 -6.11 1.04
N ARG A 59 5.07 -5.85 -0.16
CA ARG A 59 6.04 -4.79 -0.42
C ARG A 59 5.32 -3.47 -0.59
N ALA A 60 5.63 -2.51 0.27
CA ALA A 60 5.01 -1.20 0.30
C ALA A 60 6.02 -0.11 0.59
N ALA A 61 5.81 1.06 0.01
CA ALA A 61 6.60 2.24 0.31
C ALA A 61 5.83 3.15 1.27
N TRP A 62 6.41 3.55 2.39
CA TRP A 62 5.80 4.51 3.27
C TRP A 62 6.45 5.88 3.13
N ILE A 63 5.58 6.90 3.16
CA ILE A 63 5.96 8.28 2.92
C ILE A 63 6.08 8.97 4.27
N ALA A 64 7.28 9.34 4.66
CA ALA A 64 7.51 10.20 5.78
C ALA A 64 7.24 11.66 5.36
N ARG A 65 6.03 12.13 5.48
CA ARG A 65 5.76 13.57 5.42
C ARG A 65 6.11 14.18 6.77
N PHE A 66 7.34 14.62 6.89
CA PHE A 66 7.77 15.37 8.07
C PHE A 66 7.32 16.81 7.94
N ASN A 67 6.20 17.17 8.56
CA ASN A 67 5.86 18.57 8.76
C ASN A 67 6.22 18.96 10.21
N ARG A 68 7.34 19.65 10.37
CA ARG A 68 7.87 20.09 11.65
C ARG A 68 6.94 21.02 12.44
N GLN A 69 5.90 21.56 11.83
CA GLN A 69 5.07 22.62 12.42
C GLN A 69 3.80 22.17 13.14
N LYS A 70 3.38 20.90 13.02
CA LYS A 70 2.17 20.42 13.69
C LYS A 70 2.47 19.24 14.60
N LYS A 71 2.75 19.55 15.85
CA LYS A 71 2.87 18.59 16.97
C LYS A 71 1.53 17.97 17.40
N THR A 72 0.62 17.69 16.51
CA THR A 72 -0.66 17.10 16.89
C THR A 72 -0.68 15.61 16.54
N PHE A 73 -0.69 14.82 17.56
CA PHE A 73 -0.44 13.37 17.61
C PHE A 73 -1.55 12.47 17.09
N LEU A 74 -2.67 12.96 16.59
CA LEU A 74 -3.83 12.10 16.33
C LEU A 74 -3.89 11.49 14.94
N PHE A 75 -3.14 11.95 13.99
CA PHE A 75 -2.97 11.29 12.68
C PHE A 75 -1.63 11.72 12.11
N ASN A 76 -0.60 11.06 12.57
CA ASN A 76 0.75 11.30 12.08
C ASN A 76 0.80 11.28 10.56
N HIS A 77 1.61 12.19 10.02
CA HIS A 77 1.85 12.40 8.60
C HIS A 77 2.54 11.21 7.91
N LYS A 78 2.52 10.04 8.52
CA LYS A 78 3.01 8.80 7.96
C LYS A 78 1.86 8.11 7.25
N ALA A 79 2.05 7.81 5.98
CA ALA A 79 1.10 7.06 5.18
C ALA A 79 1.86 6.11 4.27
N ILE A 80 1.30 4.96 4.00
CA ILE A 80 1.83 4.09 2.96
C ILE A 80 1.33 4.63 1.62
N ALA A 81 2.21 4.63 0.61
CA ALA A 81 1.83 4.97 -0.74
C ALA A 81 0.94 3.87 -1.30
N GLY A 82 -0.37 4.00 -1.13
CA GLY A 82 -1.34 3.01 -1.61
C GLY A 82 -1.39 2.90 -3.14
N GLY A 83 -0.76 3.81 -3.87
CA GLY A 83 -0.70 3.77 -5.33
C GLY A 83 0.12 2.63 -5.92
N LEU A 84 0.99 1.97 -5.14
CA LEU A 84 1.72 0.77 -5.56
C LEU A 84 1.89 -0.17 -4.37
N LEU A 85 1.38 -1.37 -4.52
CA LEU A 85 1.55 -2.49 -3.59
C LEU A 85 1.95 -3.73 -4.40
N ILE A 86 2.87 -4.53 -3.87
CA ILE A 86 3.24 -5.81 -4.45
C ILE A 86 3.11 -6.86 -3.36
N GLY A 87 2.52 -8.00 -3.65
CA GLY A 87 2.36 -9.06 -2.66
C GLY A 87 2.31 -10.45 -3.26
N HIS A 88 2.63 -11.44 -2.45
CA HIS A 88 2.50 -12.84 -2.79
C HIS A 88 1.03 -13.28 -2.75
N LYS A 89 0.65 -14.25 -3.57
CA LYS A 89 -0.74 -14.75 -3.65
C LYS A 89 -1.29 -15.27 -2.34
N GLU A 90 -0.43 -15.76 -1.44
CA GLU A 90 -0.84 -16.25 -0.12
C GLU A 90 -1.02 -15.12 0.90
N THR A 91 -0.32 -14.02 0.74
CA THR A 91 -0.30 -12.88 1.69
C THR A 91 -1.37 -11.85 1.38
N ILE A 92 -1.73 -11.67 0.11
CA ILE A 92 -2.76 -10.72 -0.32
C ILE A 92 -4.14 -11.02 0.31
N PRO A 93 -4.61 -12.28 0.38
CA PRO A 93 -5.87 -12.59 1.06
C PRO A 93 -5.87 -12.20 2.54
N GLU A 94 -4.75 -12.39 3.23
CA GLU A 94 -4.58 -11.98 4.63
C GLU A 94 -4.65 -10.47 4.77
N LEU A 95 -3.88 -9.72 3.96
CA LEU A 95 -3.94 -8.26 3.91
C LEU A 95 -5.38 -7.77 3.69
N THR A 96 -6.10 -8.37 2.74
CA THR A 96 -7.47 -7.98 2.41
C THR A 96 -8.42 -8.23 3.58
N SER A 97 -8.27 -9.37 4.26
CA SER A 97 -9.09 -9.71 5.42
C SER A 97 -8.87 -8.73 6.57
N GLN A 98 -7.63 -8.43 6.90
CA GLN A 98 -7.27 -7.49 7.95
C GLN A 98 -7.74 -6.07 7.61
N HIS A 99 -7.55 -5.64 6.35
CA HIS A 99 -8.03 -4.35 5.87
C HIS A 99 -9.55 -4.22 6.03
N ARG A 100 -10.31 -5.20 5.58
CA ARG A 100 -11.77 -5.23 5.68
C ARG A 100 -12.24 -5.13 7.14
N GLN A 101 -11.64 -5.90 8.04
CA GLN A 101 -11.97 -5.88 9.47
C GLN A 101 -11.71 -4.49 10.08
N SER A 102 -10.53 -3.92 9.79
CA SER A 102 -10.13 -2.62 10.30
C SER A 102 -11.00 -1.49 9.74
N PHE A 103 -11.31 -1.54 8.46
CA PHE A 103 -12.18 -0.56 7.79
C PHE A 103 -13.60 -0.60 8.36
N ASN A 104 -14.19 -1.79 8.48
CA ASN A 104 -15.53 -1.97 9.04
C ASN A 104 -15.60 -1.51 10.50
N LYS A 105 -14.57 -1.80 11.30
CA LYS A 105 -14.48 -1.32 12.68
C LYS A 105 -14.47 0.20 12.74
N LEU A 106 -13.71 0.86 11.90
CA LEU A 106 -13.67 2.32 11.85
C LEU A 106 -15.01 2.91 11.40
N LEU A 107 -15.64 2.32 10.39
CA LEU A 107 -16.96 2.74 9.94
C LEU A 107 -18.01 2.62 11.05
N SER A 108 -17.99 1.55 11.83
CA SER A 108 -18.92 1.36 12.96
C SER A 108 -18.74 2.38 14.07
N LEU A 109 -17.55 2.99 14.16
CA LEU A 109 -17.22 4.09 15.07
C LEU A 109 -17.48 5.46 14.47
N GLY A 110 -18.06 5.55 13.26
CA GLY A 110 -18.32 6.80 12.56
C GLY A 110 -17.09 7.42 11.89
N HIS A 111 -16.00 6.68 11.77
CA HIS A 111 -14.78 7.15 11.13
C HIS A 111 -14.69 6.67 9.68
N CYS A 112 -14.43 7.61 8.78
CA CYS A 112 -14.17 7.32 7.38
C CYS A 112 -12.76 7.81 7.05
N ILE A 113 -11.83 6.87 6.83
CA ILE A 113 -10.43 7.20 6.61
C ILE A 113 -9.94 6.71 5.26
N ASN A 114 -8.93 7.41 4.75
CA ASN A 114 -8.23 7.02 3.55
C ASN A 114 -7.41 5.74 3.79
N ASP A 115 -7.35 4.89 2.79
CA ASP A 115 -6.63 3.63 2.78
C ASP A 115 -5.13 3.76 3.11
N ASP A 116 -4.46 4.83 2.67
CA ASP A 116 -3.04 5.08 2.97
C ASP A 116 -2.74 5.08 4.47
N ARG A 117 -3.65 5.66 5.27
CA ARG A 117 -3.52 5.71 6.74
C ARG A 117 -3.88 4.39 7.38
N LEU A 118 -4.92 3.74 6.85
CA LEU A 118 -5.33 2.43 7.34
C LEU A 118 -4.23 1.40 7.10
N LEU A 119 -3.64 1.42 5.91
CA LEU A 119 -2.54 0.54 5.56
C LEU A 119 -1.31 0.78 6.45
N PHE A 120 -1.03 2.04 6.79
CA PHE A 120 0.04 2.35 7.73
C PHE A 120 -0.25 1.82 9.14
N ALA A 121 -1.47 1.95 9.63
CA ALA A 121 -1.87 1.39 10.92
C ALA A 121 -1.75 -0.15 10.92
N MET A 122 -2.07 -0.81 9.81
CA MET A 122 -1.88 -2.26 9.65
C MET A 122 -0.40 -2.65 9.68
N LEU A 123 0.48 -1.88 9.03
CA LEU A 123 1.92 -2.08 9.11
C LEU A 123 2.43 -1.99 10.56
N GLU A 124 1.96 -1.00 11.34
CA GLU A 124 2.36 -0.86 12.74
C GLU A 124 1.87 -2.02 13.61
N GLN A 125 0.70 -2.58 13.32
CA GLN A 125 0.13 -3.70 14.06
C GLN A 125 0.73 -5.06 13.67
N ASN A 126 1.07 -5.24 12.40
CA ASN A 126 1.54 -6.50 11.83
C ASN A 126 2.78 -6.28 10.94
N PRO A 127 3.90 -5.81 11.51
CA PRO A 127 5.09 -5.47 10.71
C PRO A 127 5.66 -6.67 9.93
N GLN A 128 5.45 -7.90 10.44
CA GLN A 128 5.88 -9.13 9.76
C GLN A 128 5.19 -9.38 8.42
N LEU A 129 3.98 -8.83 8.22
CA LEU A 129 3.24 -8.95 6.95
C LEU A 129 3.85 -8.07 5.84
N PHE A 130 4.66 -7.10 6.22
CA PHE A 130 5.15 -6.08 5.30
C PHE A 130 6.67 -6.11 5.15
N HIS A 131 7.11 -5.86 3.93
CA HIS A 131 8.45 -5.39 3.63
C HIS A 131 8.33 -3.92 3.20
N SER A 132 8.61 -3.02 4.12
CA SER A 132 8.39 -1.59 3.91
C SER A 132 9.70 -0.84 3.68
N SER A 133 9.66 0.16 2.83
CA SER A 133 10.78 1.07 2.58
C SER A 133 10.32 2.52 2.72
N VAL A 134 11.16 3.36 3.32
CA VAL A 134 10.90 4.80 3.39
C VAL A 134 11.31 5.46 2.09
N CYS A 135 10.42 6.25 1.50
CA CYS A 135 10.77 7.03 0.31
C CYS A 135 9.93 8.30 0.17
N GLY A 136 10.31 9.18 -0.75
CA GLY A 136 9.43 10.25 -1.22
C GLY A 136 8.38 9.69 -2.19
N TYR A 137 7.22 10.32 -2.28
CA TYR A 137 6.13 9.85 -3.15
C TYR A 137 6.56 9.67 -4.62
N ARG A 138 7.45 10.56 -5.11
CA ARG A 138 7.96 10.49 -6.48
C ARG A 138 8.89 9.32 -6.76
N SER A 139 9.47 8.76 -5.71
CA SER A 139 10.45 7.65 -5.80
C SER A 139 9.84 6.29 -5.48
N VAL A 140 8.52 6.19 -5.30
CA VAL A 140 7.85 4.96 -4.89
C VAL A 140 8.16 3.80 -5.84
N ILE A 141 7.98 4.01 -7.14
CA ILE A 141 8.21 2.96 -8.14
C ILE A 141 9.67 2.57 -8.19
N GLU A 142 10.58 3.55 -8.24
CA GLU A 142 12.01 3.30 -8.24
C GLU A 142 12.44 2.50 -7.01
N ARG A 143 11.96 2.90 -5.82
CA ARG A 143 12.31 2.21 -4.56
C ARG A 143 11.77 0.79 -4.50
N LEU A 144 10.55 0.56 -4.95
CA LEU A 144 9.95 -0.78 -4.97
C LEU A 144 10.53 -1.66 -6.09
N SER A 145 11.20 -1.09 -7.08
CA SER A 145 11.88 -1.83 -8.15
C SER A 145 13.34 -2.20 -7.81
N ARG A 146 13.91 -1.59 -6.77
CA ARG A 146 15.28 -1.92 -6.34
C ARG A 146 15.34 -3.23 -5.56
N PRO A 147 16.49 -3.93 -5.59
CA PRO A 147 16.75 -5.06 -4.73
C PRO A 147 16.48 -4.73 -3.26
N LEU A 148 16.05 -5.74 -2.52
CA LEU A 148 15.85 -5.65 -1.07
C LEU A 148 17.23 -5.53 -0.39
N THR A 149 17.67 -4.32 -0.10
CA THR A 149 18.81 -4.13 0.80
C THR A 149 18.30 -4.25 2.23
N ILE A 150 18.85 -5.21 2.97
CA ILE A 150 18.64 -5.29 4.41
C ILE A 150 19.39 -4.08 4.99
N GLU A 151 18.66 -3.02 5.30
CA GLU A 151 19.18 -1.93 6.12
C GLU A 151 19.22 -2.47 7.56
N ASN A 152 20.44 -2.85 8.01
CA ASN A 152 20.71 -3.23 9.40
C ASN A 152 20.60 -2.03 10.34
#